data_28ce77c0843ada4a9ad17bc08dda2c47
#
_entry.id   28ce77c0843ada4a9ad17bc08dda2c47
#
_cell.length_a   1.000
_cell.length_b   1.000
_cell.length_c   1.000
_cell.angle_alpha   90.00
_cell.angle_beta   90.00
_cell.angle_gamma   90.00
#
_symmetry.space_group_name_H-M   'P 1'
#
loop_
_entity.id
_entity.type
_entity.pdbx_description
1 polymer ?
#
loop_
_entity_poly.entity_id
_entity_poly.type
_entity_poly.pdbx_seq_one_letter_code
_entity_poly.pdbx_strand_id
1 'polypeptide(L)'
;MSLIKIEHNPSEEKLQAMGVAHWPVWEKEVSRFPIDFDDTETAYVLDGEIVVTPAGGEPVRIVAGDLVSFMAGLDSQWEVVKPLRKHYSYDFPDGF
;
A
#
# COMPACT_ATOMS: atom_id res chain seq x y z
N MET A 1 -12.90 6.90 -10.93
CA MET A 1 -11.82 5.90 -11.02
C MET A 1 -10.98 5.97 -9.77
N SER A 2 -10.73 4.83 -9.13
CA SER A 2 -9.97 4.81 -7.88
C SER A 2 -8.46 4.80 -8.16
N LEU A 3 -7.71 5.60 -7.40
CA LEU A 3 -6.25 5.61 -7.44
C LEU A 3 -5.65 4.65 -6.39
N ILE A 4 -6.50 3.92 -5.67
CA ILE A 4 -6.08 2.87 -4.74
C ILE A 4 -6.76 1.57 -5.15
N LYS A 5 -5.94 0.55 -5.42
CA LYS A 5 -6.41 -0.78 -5.77
C LYS A 5 -5.99 -1.74 -4.67
N ILE A 6 -6.94 -2.52 -4.13
CA ILE A 6 -6.67 -3.44 -3.01
C ILE A 6 -7.18 -4.83 -3.34
N GLU A 7 -6.37 -5.84 -3.01
CA GLU A 7 -6.79 -7.23 -2.98
C GLU A 7 -6.49 -7.79 -1.59
N HIS A 8 -7.52 -8.29 -0.92
CA HIS A 8 -7.38 -8.90 0.41
C HIS A 8 -6.92 -10.35 0.28
N ASN A 9 -5.90 -10.73 1.04
CA ASN A 9 -5.39 -12.10 1.11
C ASN A 9 -5.15 -12.74 -0.27
N PRO A 10 -4.29 -12.12 -1.12
CA PRO A 10 -3.95 -12.72 -2.41
C PRO A 10 -3.31 -14.09 -2.21
N SER A 11 -3.39 -14.95 -3.24
CA SER A 11 -2.82 -16.29 -3.16
C SER A 11 -1.30 -16.23 -3.04
N GLU A 12 -0.72 -17.25 -2.41
CA GLU A 12 0.72 -17.38 -2.30
C GLU A 12 1.38 -17.47 -3.67
N GLU A 13 0.73 -18.15 -4.63
CA GLU A 13 1.20 -18.23 -6.01
C GLU A 13 1.33 -16.85 -6.65
N LYS A 14 0.35 -15.97 -6.42
CA LYS A 14 0.37 -14.61 -6.94
C LYS A 14 1.53 -13.82 -6.34
N LEU A 15 1.71 -13.89 -5.02
CA LEU A 15 2.79 -13.20 -4.33
C LEU A 15 4.15 -13.67 -4.81
N GLN A 16 4.33 -14.99 -5.01
CA GLN A 16 5.56 -15.55 -5.55
C GLN A 16 5.82 -15.10 -6.98
N ALA A 17 4.78 -15.12 -7.81
CA ALA A 17 4.90 -14.68 -9.21
C ALA A 17 5.31 -13.21 -9.31
N MET A 18 4.88 -12.38 -8.36
CA MET A 18 5.24 -10.95 -8.30
C MET A 18 6.60 -10.71 -7.63
N GLY A 19 7.17 -11.71 -6.98
CA GLY A 19 8.46 -11.59 -6.30
C GLY A 19 8.40 -10.79 -5.01
N VAL A 20 7.26 -10.76 -4.34
CA VAL A 20 7.03 -9.92 -3.14
C VAL A 20 8.08 -10.13 -2.06
N ALA A 21 8.50 -11.38 -1.81
CA ALA A 21 9.49 -11.69 -0.78
C ALA A 21 10.86 -11.03 -1.03
N HIS A 22 11.13 -10.60 -2.26
CA HIS A 22 12.40 -9.96 -2.64
C HIS A 22 12.29 -8.43 -2.68
N TRP A 23 11.10 -7.87 -2.45
CA TRP A 23 10.91 -6.43 -2.42
C TRP A 23 11.50 -5.85 -1.14
N PRO A 24 12.00 -4.61 -1.17
CA PRO A 24 12.43 -3.94 0.06
C PRO A 24 11.30 -3.82 1.07
N VAL A 25 11.68 -3.66 2.33
CA VAL A 25 10.75 -3.52 3.46
C VAL A 25 10.81 -2.09 3.98
N TRP A 26 9.66 -1.53 4.30
CA TRP A 26 9.52 -0.23 4.93
C TRP A 26 8.68 -0.38 6.20
N GLU A 27 9.13 0.28 7.27
CA GLU A 27 8.46 0.26 8.56
C GLU A 27 8.11 1.67 8.98
N LYS A 28 6.99 1.82 9.69
CA LYS A 28 6.56 3.10 10.20
C LYS A 28 5.80 2.92 11.50
N GLU A 29 6.15 3.72 12.49
CA GLU A 29 5.45 3.76 13.77
C GLU A 29 4.09 4.45 13.65
N VAL A 30 3.25 4.31 14.66
CA VAL A 30 1.98 5.05 14.77
C VAL A 30 2.24 6.53 14.58
N SER A 31 1.57 7.14 13.59
CA SER A 31 1.84 8.52 13.17
C SER A 31 0.81 8.97 12.14
N ARG A 32 0.85 10.25 11.79
CA ARG A 32 0.04 10.84 10.70
C ARG A 32 0.95 11.70 9.84
N PHE A 33 0.81 11.56 8.53
CA PHE A 33 1.63 12.31 7.57
C PHE A 33 1.00 12.25 6.17
N PRO A 34 1.29 13.24 5.31
CA PRO A 34 0.84 13.18 3.93
C PRO A 34 1.79 12.35 3.08
N ILE A 35 1.28 11.70 2.04
CA ILE A 35 2.08 11.12 0.98
C ILE A 35 1.46 11.46 -0.36
N ASP A 36 2.29 12.03 -1.25
CA ASP A 36 1.95 12.26 -2.64
C ASP A 36 2.75 11.27 -3.49
N PHE A 37 2.05 10.54 -4.37
CA PHE A 37 2.68 9.50 -5.17
C PHE A 37 3.01 10.04 -6.57
N ASP A 38 4.30 10.24 -6.84
CA ASP A 38 4.77 10.59 -8.18
C ASP A 38 4.83 9.35 -9.08
N ASP A 39 5.09 8.19 -8.48
CA ASP A 39 5.13 6.90 -9.16
C ASP A 39 4.14 5.95 -8.48
N THR A 40 3.63 4.98 -9.25
CA THR A 40 2.78 3.93 -8.65
C THR A 40 3.60 3.04 -7.75
N GLU A 41 3.19 2.94 -6.49
CA GLU A 41 3.77 2.03 -5.52
C GLU A 41 2.82 0.86 -5.29
N THR A 42 3.32 -0.37 -5.43
CA THR A 42 2.60 -1.58 -5.03
C THR A 42 3.22 -2.11 -3.75
N ALA A 43 2.40 -2.41 -2.77
CA ALA A 43 2.84 -2.85 -1.46
C ALA A 43 2.06 -4.06 -0.97
N TYR A 44 2.73 -4.91 -0.20
CA TYR A 44 2.09 -6.02 0.50
C TYR A 44 2.32 -5.81 2.00
N VAL A 45 1.23 -5.69 2.76
CA VAL A 45 1.30 -5.38 4.19
C VAL A 45 1.54 -6.65 4.98
N LEU A 46 2.66 -6.67 5.72
CA LEU A 46 3.05 -7.79 6.58
C LEU A 46 2.46 -7.66 7.96
N ASP A 47 2.50 -6.46 8.54
CA ASP A 47 2.01 -6.16 9.87
C ASP A 47 1.42 -4.77 9.92
N GLY A 48 0.43 -4.59 10.78
CA GLY A 48 -0.08 -3.27 11.11
C GLY A 48 -1.40 -2.93 10.43
N GLU A 49 -1.76 -1.67 10.60
CA GLU A 49 -3.00 -1.12 10.06
C GLU A 49 -2.79 0.35 9.72
N ILE A 50 -3.23 0.73 8.53
CA ILE A 50 -3.21 2.12 8.09
C ILE A 50 -4.57 2.53 7.57
N VAL A 51 -4.83 3.84 7.65
CA VAL A 51 -5.98 4.47 6.99
C VAL A 51 -5.41 5.50 6.03
N VAL A 52 -5.73 5.33 4.74
CA VAL A 52 -5.30 6.23 3.68
C VAL A 52 -6.50 6.99 3.17
N THR A 53 -6.46 8.32 3.25
CA THR A 53 -7.56 9.17 2.78
C THR A 53 -7.09 9.92 1.55
N PRO A 54 -7.60 9.56 0.35
CA PRO A 54 -7.29 10.31 -0.87
C PRO A 54 -7.85 11.72 -0.79
N ALA A 55 -7.18 12.68 -1.41
CA ALA A 55 -7.69 14.05 -1.50
C ALA A 55 -9.07 14.02 -2.16
N GLY A 56 -10.08 14.59 -1.46
CA GLY A 56 -11.46 14.61 -1.94
C GLY A 56 -12.18 13.27 -1.92
N GLY A 57 -11.58 12.23 -1.33
CA GLY A 57 -12.13 10.87 -1.28
C GLY A 57 -12.39 10.37 0.12
N GLU A 58 -12.86 9.13 0.21
CA GLU A 58 -13.19 8.48 1.47
C GLU A 58 -11.97 7.78 2.07
N PRO A 59 -11.89 7.68 3.41
CA PRO A 59 -10.82 6.90 4.05
C PRO A 59 -10.86 5.43 3.63
N VAL A 60 -9.68 4.87 3.38
CA VAL A 60 -9.51 3.46 3.01
C VAL A 60 -8.66 2.79 4.07
N ARG A 61 -9.19 1.74 4.69
CA ARG A 61 -8.48 0.95 5.70
C ARG A 61 -7.71 -0.17 5.02
N ILE A 62 -6.43 -0.29 5.35
CA ILE A 62 -5.52 -1.30 4.81
C ILE A 62 -4.85 -2.01 5.98
N VAL A 63 -4.84 -3.34 5.96
CA VAL A 63 -4.35 -4.17 7.06
C VAL A 63 -3.41 -5.25 6.56
N ALA A 64 -2.77 -5.95 7.51
CA ALA A 64 -1.90 -7.09 7.20
C ALA A 64 -2.62 -8.09 6.31
N GLY A 65 -1.93 -8.58 5.28
CA GLY A 65 -2.49 -9.48 4.29
C GLY A 65 -3.06 -8.79 3.06
N ASP A 66 -3.08 -7.46 3.03
CA ASP A 66 -3.56 -6.70 1.87
C ASP A 66 -2.43 -6.42 0.88
N LEU A 67 -2.71 -6.67 -0.40
CA LEU A 67 -1.91 -6.22 -1.52
C LEU A 67 -2.56 -4.96 -2.06
N VAL A 68 -1.81 -3.87 -2.17
CA VAL A 68 -2.35 -2.57 -2.56
C VAL A 68 -1.46 -1.88 -3.57
N SER A 69 -2.07 -1.20 -4.55
CA SER A 69 -1.36 -0.29 -5.44
C SER A 69 -1.88 1.13 -5.21
N PHE A 70 -0.95 2.03 -4.90
CA PHE A 70 -1.19 3.46 -4.82
C PHE A 70 -0.74 4.05 -6.15
N MET A 71 -1.70 4.51 -6.95
CA MET A 71 -1.41 4.93 -8.33
C MET A 71 -0.73 6.30 -8.38
N ALA A 72 0.14 6.50 -9.36
CA ALA A 72 0.77 7.79 -9.60
C ALA A 72 -0.28 8.90 -9.72
N GLY A 73 -0.02 10.04 -9.08
CA GLY A 73 -0.96 11.16 -9.04
C GLY A 73 -1.85 11.18 -7.79
N LEU A 74 -1.79 10.14 -6.96
CA LEU A 74 -2.55 10.09 -5.71
C LEU A 74 -1.94 11.06 -4.69
N ASP A 75 -2.76 12.00 -4.21
CA ASP A 75 -2.45 12.80 -3.03
C ASP A 75 -3.24 12.22 -1.87
N SER A 76 -2.59 11.98 -0.74
CA SER A 76 -3.25 11.28 0.35
C SER A 76 -2.74 11.74 1.72
N GLN A 77 -3.60 11.52 2.73
CA GLN A 77 -3.24 11.63 4.14
C GLN A 77 -3.21 10.22 4.71
N TRP A 78 -2.13 9.89 5.41
CA TRP A 78 -1.93 8.59 6.03
C TRP A 78 -2.06 8.69 7.53
N GLU A 79 -2.75 7.71 8.10
CA GLU A 79 -2.73 7.46 9.53
C GLU A 79 -2.24 6.04 9.75
N VAL A 80 -1.09 5.87 10.40
CA VAL A 80 -0.61 4.57 10.85
C VAL A 80 -1.25 4.31 12.20
N VAL A 81 -2.25 3.42 12.23
CA VAL A 81 -3.04 3.10 13.43
C VAL A 81 -2.32 2.09 14.30
N LYS A 82 -1.66 1.11 13.66
CA LYS A 82 -0.80 0.11 14.31
C LYS A 82 0.52 0.08 13.56
N PRO A 83 1.66 -0.15 14.24
CA PRO A 83 2.97 -0.12 13.57
C PRO A 83 2.97 -0.92 12.27
N LEU A 84 3.39 -0.27 11.21
CA LEU A 84 3.31 -0.80 9.84
C LEU A 84 4.63 -1.43 9.44
N ARG A 85 4.53 -2.58 8.76
CA ARG A 85 5.63 -3.21 8.07
C ARG A 85 5.10 -3.74 6.74
N LYS A 86 5.75 -3.35 5.64
CA LYS A 86 5.32 -3.74 4.29
C LYS A 86 6.50 -3.97 3.38
N HIS A 87 6.32 -4.88 2.41
CA HIS A 87 7.14 -4.94 1.20
C HIS A 87 6.59 -3.91 0.20
N TYR A 88 7.45 -3.31 -0.62
CA TYR A 88 7.00 -2.37 -1.65
C TYR A 88 7.82 -2.48 -2.92
N SER A 89 7.24 -2.09 -4.05
CA SER A 89 7.89 -2.06 -5.35
C SER A 89 7.28 -0.98 -6.23
N TYR A 90 8.13 -0.38 -7.07
CA TYR A 90 7.71 0.58 -8.10
C TYR A 90 7.69 -0.04 -9.50
N ASP A 91 7.82 -1.37 -9.60
CA ASP A 91 7.93 -2.07 -10.89
C ASP A 91 6.58 -2.35 -11.57
N PHE A 92 5.49 -1.87 -10.99
CA PHE A 92 4.13 -2.09 -11.49
C PHE A 92 3.46 -0.74 -11.77
N PRO A 93 3.83 -0.04 -12.87
CA PRO A 93 3.33 1.32 -13.12
C PRO A 93 1.81 1.40 -13.32
N ASP A 94 1.18 0.32 -13.73
CA ASP A 94 -0.28 0.24 -13.89
C ASP A 94 -0.97 -0.44 -12.70
N GLY A 95 -0.24 -0.67 -11.61
CA GLY A 95 -0.70 -1.43 -10.48
C GLY A 95 -0.59 -2.94 -10.69
N PHE A 96 -0.96 -3.66 -9.66
CA PHE A 96 -0.92 -5.12 -9.75
C PHE A 96 -2.11 -5.69 -10.54
#